data_92b4c332174d394e180d30a7322771ec
#
_entry.id   92b4c332174d394e180d30a7322771ec
#
_cell.length_a   1.000
_cell.length_b   1.000
_cell.length_c   1.000
_cell.angle_alpha   90.00
_cell.angle_beta   90.00
_cell.angle_gamma   90.00
#
_symmetry.space_group_name_H-M   'P 1'
#
loop_
_entity.id
_entity.type
_entity.pdbx_description
1 polymer ?
#
loop_
_entity_poly.entity_id
_entity_poly.type
_entity_poly.pdbx_seq_one_letter_code
_entity_poly.pdbx_strand_id
1 'polypeptide(L)'
;MMLSLLIAVPLLGALVVALLPRTADGATARHVAFGVSILTLLMSLALLREFDIESGGYQLTEDHEWIGALGVHWALGVNGIGLTMIFLTTVLTPIVLVASWRDKEADPARTNTYFAWMLVLEALAIGVFAATDVFMFYVLFEATLIPLYFLIGAHGTGQRSYAAVKFLIYNLLGGLIMLASVVGLYVLSTQQGGPSFLHADLMDLEMSQTTERLLFLGFFIAFAIKAPLWPLHTWLPDAAASATPGTSVLMVSVVDKIGTFGMIRWCLELFPGASEWASPVVLVLATISILYGALLAIGQDDLRRLIALTSVSHFGFIILGIFAFTSVSMTGSVLYMFNHGLSTAVLFLVAGMMIQRRGSARISDFGGVQKVAPVLSGVLLVGGLSSLSLPGLAPFVSEFLVLAGTFTRSIPIATVATLGIVLAAVYILLMYQRTMTGPLNEATAGFRDLSRREVGAMAPALVLIIGLGFVPQPLLEVIDPAVEPVVNTVGVGDPPPRAPLDLTQQTEGAHE
;
A
#
# COMPACT_ATOMS: atom_id res chain seq x y z
N MET A 1 6.90 -15.66 -19.94
CA MET A 1 8.18 -14.95 -19.63
C MET A 1 8.04 -13.42 -19.49
N MET A 2 6.87 -12.86 -19.64
CA MET A 2 6.65 -11.40 -19.54
C MET A 2 6.79 -10.88 -18.11
N LEU A 3 6.30 -11.62 -17.12
CA LEU A 3 6.41 -11.23 -15.70
C LEU A 3 7.86 -11.31 -15.21
N SER A 4 8.59 -12.38 -15.57
CA SER A 4 10.03 -12.48 -15.25
C SER A 4 10.84 -11.34 -15.86
N LEU A 5 10.54 -10.92 -17.09
CA LEU A 5 11.18 -9.76 -17.72
C LEU A 5 10.80 -8.45 -17.00
N LEU A 6 9.56 -8.30 -16.57
CA LEU A 6 9.10 -7.12 -15.82
C LEU A 6 9.85 -6.95 -14.50
N ILE A 7 10.22 -8.06 -13.84
CA ILE A 7 11.05 -8.07 -12.63
C ILE A 7 12.53 -7.83 -12.98
N ALA A 8 13.02 -8.46 -14.04
CA ALA A 8 14.43 -8.41 -14.41
C ALA A 8 14.89 -7.02 -14.87
N VAL A 9 14.03 -6.28 -15.58
CA VAL A 9 14.37 -4.94 -16.12
C VAL A 9 14.77 -3.96 -15.03
N PRO A 10 13.98 -3.72 -13.96
CA PRO A 10 14.40 -2.80 -12.90
C PRO A 10 15.57 -3.36 -12.07
N LEU A 11 15.73 -4.69 -11.90
CA LEU A 11 16.91 -5.26 -11.24
C LEU A 11 18.20 -5.02 -12.03
N LEU A 12 18.18 -5.29 -13.33
CA LEU A 12 19.32 -5.01 -14.22
C LEU A 12 19.60 -3.50 -14.29
N GLY A 13 18.55 -2.69 -14.35
CA GLY A 13 18.66 -1.25 -14.28
C GLY A 13 19.30 -0.76 -12.97
N ALA A 14 18.94 -1.35 -11.85
CA ALA A 14 19.54 -1.06 -10.55
C ALA A 14 21.04 -1.40 -10.52
N LEU A 15 21.43 -2.56 -11.08
CA LEU A 15 22.82 -2.96 -11.20
C LEU A 15 23.60 -1.97 -12.07
N VAL A 16 23.06 -1.60 -13.24
CA VAL A 16 23.68 -0.60 -14.11
C VAL A 16 23.87 0.72 -13.37
N VAL A 17 22.79 1.25 -12.70
CA VAL A 17 22.86 2.51 -11.95
C VAL A 17 23.90 2.46 -10.82
N ALA A 18 24.00 1.33 -10.12
CA ALA A 18 24.97 1.16 -9.04
C ALA A 18 26.44 1.16 -9.55
N LEU A 19 26.67 0.63 -10.74
CA LEU A 19 27.99 0.51 -11.36
C LEU A 19 28.40 1.73 -12.20
N LEU A 20 27.50 2.68 -12.44
CA LEU A 20 27.82 3.88 -13.21
C LEU A 20 28.96 4.67 -12.57
N PRO A 21 29.83 5.29 -13.38
CA PRO A 21 30.84 6.23 -12.88
C PRO A 21 30.16 7.36 -12.07
N ARG A 22 30.78 7.71 -10.95
CA ARG A 22 30.32 8.77 -10.08
C ARG A 22 30.56 10.15 -10.73
N THR A 23 29.61 10.58 -11.56
CA THR A 23 29.64 11.93 -12.13
C THR A 23 29.43 12.97 -11.04
N ALA A 24 30.02 14.17 -11.20
CA ALA A 24 29.99 15.22 -10.19
C ALA A 24 28.58 15.63 -9.76
N ASP A 25 27.58 15.46 -10.64
CA ASP A 25 26.19 15.82 -10.40
C ASP A 25 25.23 14.61 -10.24
N GLY A 26 25.73 13.38 -10.45
CA GLY A 26 24.90 12.17 -10.44
C GLY A 26 23.82 12.13 -11.52
N ALA A 27 23.88 12.99 -12.55
CA ALA A 27 22.83 13.15 -13.55
C ALA A 27 22.60 11.85 -14.34
N THR A 28 23.67 11.15 -14.73
CA THR A 28 23.57 9.91 -15.50
C THR A 28 22.76 8.85 -14.75
N ALA A 29 23.04 8.65 -13.45
CA ALA A 29 22.33 7.70 -12.62
C ALA A 29 20.82 7.98 -12.56
N ARG A 30 20.44 9.26 -12.42
CA ARG A 30 19.03 9.70 -12.39
C ARG A 30 18.32 9.44 -13.71
N HIS A 31 18.95 9.80 -14.85
CA HIS A 31 18.33 9.59 -16.16
C HIS A 31 18.20 8.12 -16.51
N VAL A 32 19.20 7.28 -16.19
CA VAL A 32 19.13 5.85 -16.41
C VAL A 32 18.04 5.23 -15.53
N ALA A 33 18.01 5.56 -14.23
CA ALA A 33 16.98 5.03 -13.34
C ALA A 33 15.57 5.43 -13.79
N PHE A 34 15.38 6.68 -14.18
CA PHE A 34 14.09 7.15 -14.72
C PHE A 34 13.73 6.44 -16.03
N GLY A 35 14.68 6.29 -16.97
CA GLY A 35 14.44 5.57 -18.22
C GLY A 35 14.05 4.11 -17.99
N VAL A 36 14.70 3.43 -17.03
CA VAL A 36 14.36 2.06 -16.63
C VAL A 36 12.95 1.99 -16.04
N SER A 37 12.59 2.89 -15.12
CA SER A 37 11.25 2.89 -14.51
C SER A 37 10.14 3.19 -15.51
N ILE A 38 10.38 4.05 -16.50
CA ILE A 38 9.44 4.28 -17.60
C ILE A 38 9.31 3.05 -18.49
N LEU A 39 10.42 2.37 -18.80
CA LEU A 39 10.36 1.11 -19.53
C LEU A 39 9.56 0.05 -18.79
N THR A 40 9.77 -0.10 -17.47
CA THR A 40 9.00 -1.00 -16.62
C THR A 40 7.50 -0.65 -16.64
N LEU A 41 7.15 0.64 -16.54
CA LEU A 41 5.76 1.10 -16.65
C LEU A 41 5.15 0.75 -18.02
N LEU A 42 5.86 1.00 -19.12
CA LEU A 42 5.37 0.66 -20.45
C LEU A 42 5.19 -0.85 -20.64
N MET A 43 6.10 -1.66 -20.08
CA MET A 43 5.95 -3.11 -20.08
C MET A 43 4.74 -3.55 -19.26
N SER A 44 4.50 -2.97 -18.09
CA SER A 44 3.32 -3.29 -17.28
C SER A 44 2.01 -2.93 -18.00
N LEU A 45 1.97 -1.81 -18.72
CA LEU A 45 0.84 -1.44 -19.58
C LEU A 45 0.65 -2.41 -20.75
N ALA A 46 1.74 -2.97 -21.28
CA ALA A 46 1.66 -3.96 -22.35
C ALA A 46 1.02 -5.29 -21.89
N LEU A 47 1.09 -5.63 -20.59
CA LEU A 47 0.41 -6.81 -20.04
C LEU A 47 -1.11 -6.77 -20.28
N LEU A 48 -1.73 -5.56 -20.27
CA LEU A 48 -3.17 -5.40 -20.50
C LEU A 48 -3.63 -5.90 -21.88
N ARG A 49 -2.74 -6.02 -22.86
CA ARG A 49 -3.10 -6.52 -24.19
C ARG A 49 -3.36 -8.02 -24.21
N GLU A 50 -2.73 -8.74 -23.31
CA GLU A 50 -2.82 -10.20 -23.20
C GLU A 50 -3.65 -10.64 -21.99
N PHE A 51 -4.05 -9.69 -21.14
CA PHE A 51 -4.84 -9.95 -19.94
C PHE A 51 -6.33 -9.92 -20.27
N ASP A 52 -7.02 -11.03 -20.02
CA ASP A 52 -8.47 -11.13 -20.11
C ASP A 52 -9.11 -10.58 -18.83
N ILE A 53 -9.76 -9.44 -18.95
CA ILE A 53 -10.37 -8.72 -17.81
C ILE A 53 -11.54 -9.52 -17.23
N GLU A 54 -12.28 -10.30 -18.05
CA GLU A 54 -13.45 -11.06 -17.60
C GLU A 54 -13.05 -12.33 -16.83
N SER A 55 -11.82 -12.80 -16.99
CA SER A 55 -11.31 -13.97 -16.29
C SER A 55 -10.83 -13.58 -14.87
N GLY A 56 -11.48 -14.06 -13.82
CA GLY A 56 -11.09 -13.83 -12.42
C GLY A 56 -9.84 -14.59 -11.97
N GLY A 57 -9.37 -15.56 -12.76
CA GLY A 57 -8.25 -16.44 -12.40
C GLY A 57 -6.87 -15.86 -12.66
N TYR A 58 -5.84 -16.67 -12.35
CA TYR A 58 -4.44 -16.31 -12.61
C TYR A 58 -4.11 -16.47 -14.10
N GLN A 59 -3.50 -15.45 -14.66
CA GLN A 59 -3.12 -15.35 -16.07
C GLN A 59 -1.63 -15.00 -16.19
N LEU A 60 -1.11 -15.04 -17.43
CA LEU A 60 0.31 -14.78 -17.75
C LEU A 60 1.25 -15.67 -16.93
N THR A 61 0.81 -16.89 -16.65
CA THR A 61 1.50 -17.82 -15.77
C THR A 61 2.86 -18.24 -16.33
N GLU A 62 3.85 -18.27 -15.44
CA GLU A 62 5.19 -18.77 -15.70
C GLU A 62 5.54 -19.75 -14.57
N ASP A 63 6.00 -20.94 -14.91
CA ASP A 63 6.39 -21.96 -13.93
C ASP A 63 7.69 -22.63 -14.38
N HIS A 64 8.72 -22.50 -13.53
CA HIS A 64 10.03 -23.06 -13.73
C HIS A 64 10.55 -23.63 -12.41
N GLU A 65 10.95 -24.87 -12.42
CA GLU A 65 11.58 -25.49 -11.25
C GLU A 65 12.83 -24.70 -10.83
N TRP A 66 12.87 -24.27 -9.56
CA TRP A 66 13.99 -23.52 -9.00
C TRP A 66 14.82 -24.36 -8.02
N ILE A 67 14.18 -24.95 -7.01
CA ILE A 67 14.83 -25.86 -6.04
C ILE A 67 14.03 -27.17 -6.01
N GLY A 68 14.22 -28.01 -7.02
CA GLY A 68 13.42 -29.23 -7.21
C GLY A 68 13.44 -30.19 -6.03
N ALA A 69 14.56 -30.30 -5.31
CA ALA A 69 14.65 -31.12 -4.10
C ALA A 69 13.65 -30.73 -3.00
N LEU A 70 13.17 -29.50 -3.01
CA LEU A 70 12.18 -28.97 -2.06
C LEU A 70 10.79 -28.70 -2.71
N GLY A 71 10.66 -28.92 -4.02
CA GLY A 71 9.45 -28.55 -4.74
C GLY A 71 9.20 -27.04 -4.82
N VAL A 72 10.27 -26.24 -4.85
CA VAL A 72 10.20 -24.78 -4.99
C VAL A 72 10.28 -24.39 -6.44
N HIS A 73 9.37 -23.54 -6.89
CA HIS A 73 9.29 -23.07 -8.25
C HIS A 73 9.49 -21.55 -8.35
N TRP A 74 10.10 -21.10 -9.42
CA TRP A 74 9.97 -19.75 -9.92
C TRP A 74 8.64 -19.66 -10.64
N ALA A 75 7.59 -19.48 -9.86
CA ALA A 75 6.23 -19.50 -10.36
C ALA A 75 5.59 -18.10 -10.21
N LEU A 76 5.15 -17.56 -11.33
CA LEU A 76 4.54 -16.24 -11.45
C LEU A 76 3.18 -16.37 -12.11
N GLY A 77 2.27 -15.51 -11.72
CA GLY A 77 0.94 -15.36 -12.32
C GLY A 77 0.23 -14.16 -11.70
N VAL A 78 -0.62 -13.51 -12.47
CA VAL A 78 -1.38 -12.35 -11.99
C VAL A 78 -2.87 -12.54 -12.24
N ASN A 79 -3.67 -12.14 -11.28
CA ASN A 79 -5.09 -11.85 -11.42
C ASN A 79 -5.32 -10.34 -11.36
N GLY A 80 -6.55 -9.87 -11.45
CA GLY A 80 -6.86 -8.44 -11.42
C GLY A 80 -6.34 -7.72 -10.17
N ILE A 81 -6.29 -8.39 -9.01
CA ILE A 81 -5.76 -7.82 -7.77
C ILE A 81 -4.24 -7.62 -7.89
N GLY A 82 -3.50 -8.65 -8.30
CA GLY A 82 -2.04 -8.58 -8.49
C GLY A 82 -1.65 -7.56 -9.55
N LEU A 83 -2.36 -7.54 -10.68
CA LEU A 83 -2.14 -6.59 -11.77
C LEU A 83 -2.35 -5.13 -11.30
N THR A 84 -3.40 -4.87 -10.51
CA THR A 84 -3.66 -3.54 -9.93
C THR A 84 -2.49 -3.07 -9.04
N MET A 85 -1.90 -3.95 -8.24
CA MET A 85 -0.75 -3.63 -7.38
C MET A 85 0.54 -3.43 -8.19
N ILE A 86 0.74 -4.18 -9.26
CA ILE A 86 1.85 -3.97 -10.19
C ILE A 86 1.73 -2.59 -10.87
N PHE A 87 0.53 -2.20 -11.30
CA PHE A 87 0.31 -0.86 -11.86
C PHE A 87 0.58 0.25 -10.86
N LEU A 88 0.12 0.10 -9.62
CA LEU A 88 0.44 1.07 -8.57
C LEU A 88 1.95 1.25 -8.42
N THR A 89 2.69 0.14 -8.39
CA THR A 89 4.15 0.14 -8.24
C THR A 89 4.83 0.85 -9.41
N THR A 90 4.48 0.46 -10.64
CA THR A 90 5.13 0.98 -11.85
C THR A 90 4.74 2.42 -12.18
N VAL A 91 3.56 2.88 -11.76
CA VAL A 91 3.14 4.30 -11.87
C VAL A 91 3.85 5.16 -10.84
N LEU A 92 3.96 4.70 -9.59
CA LEU A 92 4.54 5.51 -8.51
C LEU A 92 6.06 5.63 -8.61
N THR A 93 6.77 4.61 -9.09
CA THR A 93 8.24 4.64 -9.14
C THR A 93 8.79 5.80 -9.97
N PRO A 94 8.40 6.05 -11.23
CA PRO A 94 8.90 7.20 -11.99
C PRO A 94 8.51 8.54 -11.37
N ILE A 95 7.32 8.65 -10.77
CA ILE A 95 6.88 9.85 -10.03
C ILE A 95 7.86 10.14 -8.89
N VAL A 96 8.17 9.13 -8.09
CA VAL A 96 9.09 9.21 -6.95
C VAL A 96 10.50 9.57 -7.40
N LEU A 97 11.01 8.93 -8.45
CA LEU A 97 12.34 9.21 -8.99
C LEU A 97 12.48 10.67 -9.45
N VAL A 98 11.48 11.21 -10.16
CA VAL A 98 11.48 12.63 -10.59
C VAL A 98 11.31 13.57 -9.41
N ALA A 99 10.47 13.26 -8.44
CA ALA A 99 10.29 14.07 -7.24
C ALA A 99 11.60 14.14 -6.41
N SER A 100 12.28 13.01 -6.28
CA SER A 100 13.54 12.87 -5.51
C SER A 100 14.80 13.34 -6.28
N TRP A 101 14.64 13.93 -7.45
CA TRP A 101 15.74 14.25 -8.38
C TRP A 101 16.88 15.04 -7.75
N ARG A 102 16.57 15.93 -6.81
CA ARG A 102 17.55 16.81 -6.14
C ARG A 102 17.88 16.45 -4.70
N ASP A 103 17.31 15.38 -4.16
CA ASP A 103 17.46 15.04 -2.75
C ASP A 103 18.90 14.71 -2.35
N LYS A 104 19.74 14.27 -3.30
CA LYS A 104 21.12 13.81 -3.08
C LYS A 104 22.15 14.46 -4.01
N GLU A 105 21.87 15.67 -4.53
CA GLU A 105 22.79 16.34 -5.46
C GLU A 105 24.20 16.57 -4.87
N ALA A 106 24.33 16.72 -3.55
CA ALA A 106 25.60 17.04 -2.89
C ALA A 106 26.56 15.84 -2.77
N ASP A 107 26.09 14.60 -3.01
CA ASP A 107 26.92 13.38 -2.89
C ASP A 107 26.61 12.39 -4.00
N PRO A 108 27.40 12.38 -5.10
CA PRO A 108 27.18 11.50 -6.25
C PRO A 108 27.19 10.01 -5.90
N ALA A 109 28.01 9.59 -4.93
CA ALA A 109 28.05 8.19 -4.51
C ALA A 109 26.74 7.75 -3.84
N ARG A 110 26.13 8.65 -3.08
CA ARG A 110 24.81 8.41 -2.47
C ARG A 110 23.69 8.50 -3.49
N THR A 111 23.84 9.29 -4.54
CA THR A 111 22.86 9.38 -5.64
C THR A 111 22.72 8.03 -6.32
N ASN A 112 23.81 7.42 -6.79
CA ASN A 112 23.75 6.12 -7.47
C ASN A 112 23.10 5.04 -6.60
N THR A 113 23.54 4.91 -5.35
CA THR A 113 23.01 3.87 -4.43
C THR A 113 21.54 4.13 -4.06
N TYR A 114 21.13 5.40 -3.93
CA TYR A 114 19.75 5.76 -3.64
C TYR A 114 18.79 5.33 -4.76
N PHE A 115 19.11 5.70 -6.00
CA PHE A 115 18.28 5.36 -7.16
C PHE A 115 18.33 3.86 -7.48
N ALA A 116 19.49 3.21 -7.28
CA ALA A 116 19.60 1.77 -7.44
C ALA A 116 18.68 1.02 -6.46
N TRP A 117 18.68 1.39 -5.16
CA TRP A 117 17.81 0.77 -4.18
C TRP A 117 16.31 0.99 -4.46
N MET A 118 15.92 2.11 -5.04
CA MET A 118 14.53 2.34 -5.46
C MET A 118 14.12 1.37 -6.58
N LEU A 119 14.99 1.14 -7.58
CA LEU A 119 14.71 0.18 -8.65
C LEU A 119 14.70 -1.28 -8.14
N VAL A 120 15.58 -1.64 -7.20
CA VAL A 120 15.53 -2.96 -6.54
C VAL A 120 14.19 -3.14 -5.84
N LEU A 121 13.72 -2.11 -5.14
CA LEU A 121 12.44 -2.17 -4.43
C LEU A 121 11.26 -2.32 -5.38
N GLU A 122 11.27 -1.61 -6.52
CA GLU A 122 10.29 -1.77 -7.60
C GLU A 122 10.24 -3.22 -8.10
N ALA A 123 11.40 -3.79 -8.43
CA ALA A 123 11.50 -5.17 -8.92
C ALA A 123 10.97 -6.20 -7.92
N LEU A 124 11.39 -6.08 -6.65
CA LEU A 124 10.96 -6.99 -5.59
C LEU A 124 9.47 -6.88 -5.32
N ALA A 125 8.90 -5.67 -5.32
CA ALA A 125 7.46 -5.48 -5.14
C ALA A 125 6.65 -6.10 -6.29
N ILE A 126 7.07 -5.90 -7.54
CA ILE A 126 6.46 -6.56 -8.71
C ILE A 126 6.50 -8.07 -8.55
N GLY A 127 7.67 -8.63 -8.16
CA GLY A 127 7.82 -10.06 -7.95
C GLY A 127 6.91 -10.60 -6.86
N VAL A 128 6.75 -9.89 -5.75
CA VAL A 128 5.84 -10.28 -4.65
C VAL A 128 4.39 -10.31 -5.12
N PHE A 129 3.95 -9.31 -5.88
CA PHE A 129 2.56 -9.25 -6.38
C PHE A 129 2.27 -10.27 -7.49
N ALA A 130 3.29 -10.78 -8.14
CA ALA A 130 3.16 -11.80 -9.19
C ALA A 130 3.44 -13.23 -8.69
N ALA A 131 4.07 -13.44 -7.52
CA ALA A 131 4.45 -14.76 -7.04
C ALA A 131 3.24 -15.68 -6.82
N THR A 132 3.28 -16.92 -7.35
CA THR A 132 2.30 -17.99 -7.16
C THR A 132 2.88 -19.21 -6.44
N ASP A 133 4.14 -19.15 -6.03
CA ASP A 133 4.80 -20.07 -5.11
C ASP A 133 4.99 -19.37 -3.77
N VAL A 134 4.55 -19.99 -2.67
CA VAL A 134 4.55 -19.35 -1.34
C VAL A 134 5.95 -19.17 -0.77
N PHE A 135 6.90 -20.05 -1.12
CA PHE A 135 8.28 -19.89 -0.70
C PHE A 135 8.98 -18.77 -1.46
N MET A 136 8.77 -18.69 -2.78
CA MET A 136 9.23 -17.57 -3.60
C MET A 136 8.64 -16.25 -3.11
N PHE A 137 7.33 -16.20 -2.82
CA PHE A 137 6.70 -15.04 -2.21
C PHE A 137 7.39 -14.64 -0.91
N TYR A 138 7.63 -15.60 0.00
CA TYR A 138 8.35 -15.36 1.25
C TYR A 138 9.73 -14.74 1.03
N VAL A 139 10.53 -15.33 0.14
CA VAL A 139 11.89 -14.84 -0.16
C VAL A 139 11.85 -13.40 -0.69
N LEU A 140 10.96 -13.10 -1.63
CA LEU A 140 10.82 -11.75 -2.20
C LEU A 140 10.25 -10.76 -1.17
N PHE A 141 9.28 -11.18 -0.35
CA PHE A 141 8.71 -10.41 0.76
C PHE A 141 9.80 -9.96 1.74
N GLU A 142 10.64 -10.90 2.21
CA GLU A 142 11.76 -10.59 3.09
C GLU A 142 12.85 -9.75 2.40
N ALA A 143 13.13 -10.02 1.13
CA ALA A 143 14.12 -9.27 0.37
C ALA A 143 13.77 -7.79 0.28
N THR A 144 12.47 -7.39 0.32
CA THR A 144 12.06 -5.97 0.35
C THR A 144 12.60 -5.20 1.56
N LEU A 145 12.94 -5.88 2.63
CA LEU A 145 13.49 -5.26 3.84
C LEU A 145 14.89 -4.68 3.60
N ILE A 146 15.68 -5.31 2.72
CA ILE A 146 17.06 -4.91 2.44
C ILE A 146 17.13 -3.50 1.84
N PRO A 147 16.49 -3.21 0.69
CA PRO A 147 16.51 -1.86 0.12
C PRO A 147 15.90 -0.83 1.07
N LEU A 148 14.80 -1.14 1.77
CA LEU A 148 14.19 -0.21 2.72
C LEU A 148 15.10 0.08 3.91
N TYR A 149 15.78 -0.92 4.48
CA TYR A 149 16.74 -0.71 5.56
C TYR A 149 17.83 0.29 5.15
N PHE A 150 18.40 0.15 3.95
CA PHE A 150 19.40 1.08 3.45
C PHE A 150 18.82 2.44 3.06
N LEU A 151 17.64 2.49 2.46
CA LEU A 151 16.96 3.73 2.11
C LEU A 151 16.62 4.56 3.37
N ILE A 152 16.17 3.93 4.44
CA ILE A 152 15.90 4.60 5.72
C ILE A 152 17.21 4.94 6.45
N GLY A 153 18.08 3.94 6.66
CA GLY A 153 19.26 4.07 7.52
C GLY A 153 20.41 4.87 6.92
N ALA A 154 20.72 4.65 5.63
CA ALA A 154 21.83 5.33 4.97
C ALA A 154 21.41 6.67 4.34
N HIS A 155 20.18 6.75 3.79
CA HIS A 155 19.71 7.92 3.04
C HIS A 155 18.74 8.81 3.81
N GLY A 156 18.17 8.36 4.91
CA GLY A 156 17.25 9.10 5.75
C GLY A 156 17.89 10.24 6.58
N THR A 157 17.06 10.87 7.39
CA THR A 157 17.40 12.02 8.24
C THR A 157 17.04 11.77 9.71
N GLY A 158 17.47 12.62 10.61
CA GLY A 158 17.11 12.53 12.03
C GLY A 158 17.59 11.23 12.69
N GLN A 159 16.69 10.55 13.40
CA GLN A 159 16.98 9.28 14.10
C GLN A 159 16.97 8.05 13.16
N ARG A 160 17.50 8.21 11.96
CA ARG A 160 17.44 7.23 10.86
C ARG A 160 17.96 5.83 11.24
N SER A 161 19.01 5.72 12.04
CA SER A 161 19.55 4.42 12.46
C SER A 161 18.61 3.68 13.38
N TYR A 162 18.02 4.37 14.36
CA TYR A 162 16.98 3.80 15.22
C TYR A 162 15.75 3.37 14.43
N ALA A 163 15.27 4.22 13.53
CA ALA A 163 14.10 3.95 12.70
C ALA A 163 14.31 2.75 11.77
N ALA A 164 15.51 2.66 11.14
CA ALA A 164 15.85 1.53 10.26
C ALA A 164 15.94 0.20 11.03
N VAL A 165 16.55 0.20 12.21
CA VAL A 165 16.67 -1.00 13.05
C VAL A 165 15.29 -1.41 13.58
N LYS A 166 14.48 -0.46 14.05
CA LYS A 166 13.12 -0.73 14.51
C LYS A 166 12.26 -1.32 13.40
N PHE A 167 12.29 -0.73 12.20
CA PHE A 167 11.64 -1.24 11.00
C PHE A 167 12.07 -2.69 10.71
N LEU A 168 13.39 -2.93 10.69
CA LEU A 168 13.93 -4.26 10.40
C LEU A 168 13.50 -5.30 11.43
N ILE A 169 13.61 -5.01 12.73
CA ILE A 169 13.26 -5.97 13.79
C ILE A 169 11.77 -6.34 13.74
N TYR A 170 10.88 -5.34 13.57
CA TYR A 170 9.44 -5.61 13.49
C TYR A 170 9.10 -6.51 12.29
N ASN A 171 9.56 -6.14 11.10
CA ASN A 171 9.22 -6.87 9.88
C ASN A 171 9.91 -8.24 9.83
N LEU A 172 11.19 -8.34 10.23
CA LEU A 172 11.91 -9.61 10.27
C LEU A 172 11.28 -10.59 11.29
N LEU A 173 10.85 -10.10 12.45
CA LEU A 173 10.14 -10.96 13.43
C LEU A 173 8.85 -11.53 12.81
N GLY A 174 8.07 -10.69 12.13
CA GLY A 174 6.88 -11.13 11.40
C GLY A 174 7.21 -12.18 10.35
N GLY A 175 8.23 -11.91 9.53
CA GLY A 175 8.66 -12.84 8.50
C GLY A 175 9.18 -14.18 9.03
N LEU A 176 9.90 -14.19 10.16
CA LEU A 176 10.33 -15.44 10.80
C LEU A 176 9.14 -16.28 11.32
N ILE A 177 8.09 -15.62 11.81
CA ILE A 177 6.85 -16.29 12.21
C ILE A 177 6.15 -16.88 10.97
N MET A 178 6.07 -16.12 9.87
CA MET A 178 5.53 -16.60 8.60
C MET A 178 6.35 -17.77 8.03
N LEU A 179 7.69 -17.72 8.13
CA LEU A 179 8.55 -18.84 7.71
C LEU A 179 8.18 -20.15 8.41
N ALA A 180 7.90 -20.10 9.71
CA ALA A 180 7.46 -21.30 10.44
C ALA A 180 6.16 -21.88 9.83
N SER A 181 5.23 -21.02 9.41
CA SER A 181 4.01 -21.45 8.72
C SER A 181 4.27 -21.96 7.30
N VAL A 182 5.19 -21.35 6.55
CA VAL A 182 5.62 -21.84 5.24
C VAL A 182 6.25 -23.23 5.34
N VAL A 183 7.10 -23.46 6.36
CA VAL A 183 7.64 -24.80 6.65
C VAL A 183 6.53 -25.78 7.05
N GLY A 184 5.52 -25.32 7.82
CA GLY A 184 4.34 -26.12 8.15
C GLY A 184 3.56 -26.57 6.91
N LEU A 185 3.34 -25.68 5.94
CA LEU A 185 2.73 -26.03 4.65
C LEU A 185 3.56 -27.06 3.88
N TYR A 186 4.88 -26.90 3.84
CA TYR A 186 5.79 -27.87 3.23
C TYR A 186 5.64 -29.27 3.85
N VAL A 187 5.61 -29.36 5.17
CA VAL A 187 5.43 -30.66 5.84
C VAL A 187 4.08 -31.30 5.49
N LEU A 188 3.01 -30.50 5.43
CA LEU A 188 1.68 -31.00 5.05
C LEU A 188 1.64 -31.45 3.58
N SER A 189 2.17 -30.67 2.65
CA SER A 189 2.20 -31.03 1.23
C SER A 189 2.97 -32.33 1.01
N THR A 190 4.12 -32.51 1.69
CA THR A 190 4.94 -33.73 1.61
C THR A 190 4.17 -34.96 2.08
N GLN A 191 3.26 -34.83 3.05
CA GLN A 191 2.46 -35.93 3.57
C GLN A 191 1.25 -36.27 2.68
N GLN A 192 0.80 -35.35 1.81
CA GLN A 192 -0.45 -35.47 1.05
C GLN A 192 -0.29 -35.56 -0.47
N GLY A 193 0.89 -35.63 -1.01
CA GLY A 193 1.06 -35.78 -2.46
C GLY A 193 2.49 -35.55 -2.94
N GLY A 194 3.32 -34.91 -2.15
CA GLY A 194 4.68 -34.57 -2.48
C GLY A 194 5.02 -33.11 -2.11
N PRO A 195 6.30 -32.77 -2.06
CA PRO A 195 6.72 -31.42 -1.70
C PRO A 195 6.25 -30.43 -2.77
N SER A 196 5.44 -29.44 -2.37
CA SER A 196 5.03 -28.34 -3.22
C SER A 196 4.82 -27.06 -2.41
N PHE A 197 5.14 -25.94 -3.03
CA PHE A 197 4.86 -24.58 -2.55
C PHE A 197 3.95 -23.81 -3.52
N LEU A 198 3.50 -24.46 -4.59
CA LEU A 198 2.59 -23.83 -5.56
C LEU A 198 1.23 -23.56 -4.92
N HIS A 199 0.73 -22.37 -5.12
CA HIS A 199 -0.55 -21.93 -4.58
C HIS A 199 -1.69 -22.89 -4.90
N ALA A 200 -1.78 -23.37 -6.16
CA ALA A 200 -2.81 -24.30 -6.59
C ALA A 200 -2.79 -25.62 -5.80
N ASP A 201 -1.60 -26.19 -5.56
CA ASP A 201 -1.46 -27.45 -4.82
C ASP A 201 -1.75 -27.27 -3.33
N LEU A 202 -1.43 -26.09 -2.78
CA LEU A 202 -1.65 -25.78 -1.36
C LEU A 202 -3.12 -25.54 -1.01
N MET A 203 -3.94 -25.09 -1.97
CA MET A 203 -5.39 -24.91 -1.78
C MET A 203 -6.12 -26.24 -1.55
N ASP A 204 -5.61 -27.34 -2.09
CA ASP A 204 -6.22 -28.66 -1.99
C ASP A 204 -5.79 -29.45 -0.73
N LEU A 205 -4.93 -28.86 0.14
CA LEU A 205 -4.44 -29.53 1.35
C LEU A 205 -5.54 -29.69 2.41
N GLU A 206 -5.73 -30.91 2.87
CA GLU A 206 -6.59 -31.19 4.02
C GLU A 206 -5.87 -30.79 5.32
N MET A 207 -6.50 -29.98 6.15
CA MET A 207 -5.95 -29.49 7.40
C MET A 207 -6.93 -29.67 8.56
N SER A 208 -6.41 -30.06 9.74
CA SER A 208 -7.21 -29.95 10.94
C SER A 208 -7.45 -28.48 11.28
N GLN A 209 -8.57 -28.14 11.91
CA GLN A 209 -8.88 -26.76 12.33
C GLN A 209 -7.76 -26.12 13.15
N THR A 210 -7.10 -26.87 14.01
CA THR A 210 -5.99 -26.37 14.83
C THR A 210 -4.79 -26.02 13.97
N THR A 211 -4.43 -26.89 13.04
CA THR A 211 -3.32 -26.69 12.11
C THR A 211 -3.58 -25.47 11.23
N GLU A 212 -4.76 -25.39 10.62
CA GLU A 212 -5.18 -24.28 9.77
C GLU A 212 -5.08 -22.93 10.51
N ARG A 213 -5.61 -22.85 11.74
CA ARG A 213 -5.54 -21.66 12.60
C ARG A 213 -4.11 -21.26 12.97
N LEU A 214 -3.24 -22.22 13.28
CA LEU A 214 -1.84 -21.93 13.61
C LEU A 214 -1.07 -21.40 12.41
N LEU A 215 -1.24 -22.00 11.23
CA LEU A 215 -0.59 -21.57 10.00
C LEU A 215 -1.13 -20.19 9.57
N PHE A 216 -2.44 -19.99 9.61
CA PHE A 216 -3.08 -18.69 9.38
C PHE A 216 -2.47 -17.61 10.27
N LEU A 217 -2.36 -17.85 11.59
CA LEU A 217 -1.83 -16.85 12.52
C LEU A 217 -0.41 -16.45 12.17
N GLY A 218 0.44 -17.38 11.70
CA GLY A 218 1.81 -17.02 11.28
C GLY A 218 1.85 -16.11 10.07
N PHE A 219 1.02 -16.36 9.06
CA PHE A 219 0.87 -15.47 7.91
C PHE A 219 0.21 -14.14 8.31
N PHE A 220 -0.89 -14.18 9.03
CA PHE A 220 -1.65 -13.00 9.43
C PHE A 220 -0.82 -12.02 10.28
N ILE A 221 -0.05 -12.52 11.27
CA ILE A 221 0.81 -11.65 12.09
C ILE A 221 1.86 -10.94 11.23
N ALA A 222 2.52 -11.65 10.32
CA ALA A 222 3.49 -11.04 9.43
C ALA A 222 2.86 -9.94 8.55
N PHE A 223 1.70 -10.23 8.00
CA PHE A 223 0.98 -9.26 7.17
C PHE A 223 0.39 -8.10 7.98
N ALA A 224 -0.06 -8.33 9.21
CA ALA A 224 -0.54 -7.30 10.12
C ALA A 224 0.58 -6.37 10.63
N ILE A 225 1.83 -6.86 10.69
CA ILE A 225 3.01 -6.01 10.91
C ILE A 225 3.29 -5.17 9.67
N LYS A 226 3.29 -5.79 8.48
CA LYS A 226 3.61 -5.13 7.21
C LYS A 226 2.55 -4.10 6.83
N ALA A 227 1.27 -4.47 6.88
CA ALA A 227 0.12 -3.58 6.74
C ALA A 227 -0.27 -3.05 8.13
N PRO A 228 0.33 -1.96 8.59
CA PRO A 228 0.50 -1.56 9.98
C PRO A 228 -0.79 -1.53 10.80
N LEU A 229 -1.31 -2.72 11.14
CA LEU A 229 -2.51 -2.89 11.95
C LEU A 229 -2.19 -2.63 13.43
N TRP A 230 -3.08 -1.97 14.15
CA TRP A 230 -2.97 -1.87 15.61
C TRP A 230 -3.02 -3.26 16.27
N PRO A 231 -2.13 -3.57 17.24
CA PRO A 231 -1.10 -2.74 17.87
C PRO A 231 0.30 -2.84 17.21
N LEU A 232 0.44 -3.49 16.06
CA LEU A 232 1.72 -3.82 15.43
C LEU A 232 2.32 -2.70 14.54
N HIS A 233 1.71 -1.52 14.53
CA HIS A 233 1.98 -0.38 13.62
C HIS A 233 3.13 0.55 14.06
N THR A 234 3.68 0.41 15.27
CA THR A 234 4.49 1.48 15.88
C THR A 234 5.83 1.75 15.20
N TRP A 235 6.28 0.88 14.31
CA TRP A 235 7.48 1.07 13.49
C TRP A 235 7.28 2.11 12.38
N LEU A 236 6.06 2.20 11.82
CA LEU A 236 5.78 2.99 10.62
C LEU A 236 5.96 4.50 10.83
N PRO A 237 5.42 5.16 11.88
CA PRO A 237 5.60 6.59 12.08
C PRO A 237 7.07 6.99 12.25
N ASP A 238 7.89 6.14 12.88
CA ASP A 238 9.32 6.41 13.08
C ASP A 238 10.09 6.22 11.77
N ALA A 239 9.80 5.17 11.01
CA ALA A 239 10.40 4.91 9.71
C ALA A 239 10.06 6.03 8.70
N ALA A 240 8.79 6.40 8.56
CA ALA A 240 8.35 7.45 7.63
C ALA A 240 8.87 8.84 8.01
N ALA A 241 8.96 9.17 9.31
CA ALA A 241 9.53 10.45 9.76
C ALA A 241 11.04 10.56 9.49
N SER A 242 11.74 9.44 9.45
CA SER A 242 13.19 9.39 9.23
C SER A 242 13.59 9.19 7.77
N ALA A 243 12.75 8.52 6.98
CA ALA A 243 13.00 8.27 5.55
C ALA A 243 12.98 9.56 4.73
N THR A 244 13.55 9.51 3.51
CA THR A 244 13.33 10.58 2.52
C THR A 244 11.87 10.52 2.03
N PRO A 245 11.32 11.63 1.50
CA PRO A 245 9.94 11.64 1.00
C PRO A 245 9.66 10.54 -0.02
N GLY A 246 10.56 10.35 -0.98
CA GLY A 246 10.44 9.30 -1.99
C GLY A 246 10.48 7.88 -1.40
N THR A 247 11.35 7.65 -0.42
CA THR A 247 11.39 6.38 0.31
C THR A 247 10.10 6.14 1.09
N SER A 248 9.56 7.17 1.75
CA SER A 248 8.28 7.06 2.47
C SER A 248 7.13 6.71 1.54
N VAL A 249 7.12 7.27 0.32
CA VAL A 249 6.12 6.90 -0.70
C VAL A 249 6.23 5.43 -1.07
N LEU A 250 7.41 4.95 -1.49
CA LEU A 250 7.55 3.54 -1.89
C LEU A 250 7.26 2.59 -0.74
N MET A 251 7.66 2.93 0.48
CA MET A 251 7.38 2.13 1.68
C MET A 251 5.87 2.05 1.94
N VAL A 252 5.20 3.20 2.11
CA VAL A 252 3.80 3.25 2.56
C VAL A 252 2.82 2.99 1.42
N SER A 253 3.09 3.52 0.21
CA SER A 253 2.18 3.40 -0.92
C SER A 253 2.30 2.09 -1.69
N VAL A 254 3.45 1.38 -1.60
CA VAL A 254 3.69 0.13 -2.33
C VAL A 254 3.94 -1.04 -1.38
N VAL A 255 5.02 -0.98 -0.58
CA VAL A 255 5.48 -2.15 0.20
C VAL A 255 4.50 -2.54 1.30
N ASP A 256 3.87 -1.59 1.97
CA ASP A 256 2.88 -1.90 3.01
C ASP A 256 1.63 -2.60 2.44
N LYS A 257 1.31 -2.40 1.13
CA LYS A 257 0.22 -3.12 0.44
C LYS A 257 0.52 -4.61 0.25
N ILE A 258 1.78 -5.00 0.31
CA ILE A 258 2.13 -6.43 0.32
C ILE A 258 1.47 -7.16 1.49
N GLY A 259 1.32 -6.49 2.65
CA GLY A 259 0.61 -7.07 3.78
C GLY A 259 -0.86 -7.33 3.50
N THR A 260 -1.59 -6.34 3.00
CA THR A 260 -3.02 -6.51 2.65
C THR A 260 -3.24 -7.43 1.45
N PHE A 261 -2.36 -7.38 0.45
CA PHE A 261 -2.35 -8.33 -0.65
C PHE A 261 -2.12 -9.76 -0.17
N GLY A 262 -1.15 -9.95 0.76
CA GLY A 262 -0.86 -11.25 1.36
C GLY A 262 -2.02 -11.78 2.20
N MET A 263 -2.77 -10.92 2.89
CA MET A 263 -3.99 -11.34 3.58
C MET A 263 -5.01 -11.93 2.61
N ILE A 264 -5.23 -11.29 1.44
CA ILE A 264 -6.15 -11.80 0.43
C ILE A 264 -5.62 -13.12 -0.14
N ARG A 265 -4.39 -13.13 -0.67
CA ARG A 265 -3.84 -14.25 -1.44
C ARG A 265 -3.47 -15.48 -0.62
N TRP A 266 -2.96 -15.28 0.59
CA TRP A 266 -2.42 -16.38 1.39
C TRP A 266 -3.28 -16.69 2.61
N CYS A 267 -3.86 -15.69 3.28
CA CYS A 267 -4.72 -15.96 4.41
C CYS A 267 -6.11 -16.45 3.98
N LEU A 268 -6.77 -15.72 3.06
CA LEU A 268 -8.15 -16.05 2.68
C LEU A 268 -8.21 -17.30 1.79
N GLU A 269 -7.31 -17.41 0.80
CA GLU A 269 -7.36 -18.50 -0.18
C GLU A 269 -6.84 -19.83 0.40
N LEU A 270 -5.78 -19.83 1.25
CA LEU A 270 -5.23 -21.06 1.81
C LEU A 270 -5.88 -21.50 3.14
N PHE A 271 -6.43 -20.55 3.91
CA PHE A 271 -6.97 -20.81 5.25
C PHE A 271 -8.36 -20.20 5.43
N PRO A 272 -9.35 -20.59 4.59
CA PRO A 272 -10.67 -19.96 4.61
C PRO A 272 -11.39 -20.14 5.96
N GLY A 273 -11.35 -21.32 6.56
CA GLY A 273 -11.98 -21.59 7.86
C GLY A 273 -11.32 -20.83 9.01
N ALA A 274 -10.00 -20.71 9.00
CA ALA A 274 -9.29 -19.91 9.98
C ALA A 274 -9.53 -18.40 9.79
N SER A 275 -9.70 -17.95 8.55
CA SER A 275 -10.02 -16.55 8.22
C SER A 275 -11.41 -16.17 8.73
N GLU A 276 -12.41 -17.05 8.55
CA GLU A 276 -13.75 -16.86 9.11
C GLU A 276 -13.72 -16.82 10.65
N TRP A 277 -13.01 -17.76 11.28
CA TRP A 277 -12.83 -17.80 12.73
C TRP A 277 -12.17 -16.53 13.28
N ALA A 278 -11.18 -15.97 12.60
CA ALA A 278 -10.46 -14.77 13.01
C ALA A 278 -11.22 -13.47 12.74
N SER A 279 -12.14 -13.45 11.75
CA SER A 279 -12.81 -12.25 11.26
C SER A 279 -13.38 -11.36 12.36
N PRO A 280 -14.13 -11.84 13.39
CA PRO A 280 -14.67 -10.96 14.42
C PRO A 280 -13.59 -10.18 15.17
N VAL A 281 -12.46 -10.82 15.46
CA VAL A 281 -11.32 -10.16 16.13
C VAL A 281 -10.63 -9.18 15.19
N VAL A 282 -10.41 -9.55 13.94
CA VAL A 282 -9.77 -8.69 12.95
C VAL A 282 -10.61 -7.45 12.65
N LEU A 283 -11.92 -7.56 12.53
CA LEU A 283 -12.84 -6.43 12.35
C LEU A 283 -12.74 -5.43 13.52
N VAL A 284 -12.64 -5.92 14.76
CA VAL A 284 -12.44 -5.06 15.93
C VAL A 284 -11.08 -4.39 15.89
N LEU A 285 -9.98 -5.13 15.62
CA LEU A 285 -8.63 -4.57 15.52
C LEU A 285 -8.52 -3.52 14.40
N ALA A 286 -9.15 -3.78 13.26
CA ALA A 286 -9.22 -2.85 12.15
C ALA A 286 -9.97 -1.56 12.53
N THR A 287 -11.11 -1.69 13.22
CA THR A 287 -11.87 -0.54 13.72
C THR A 287 -11.09 0.28 14.74
N ILE A 288 -10.38 -0.40 15.66
CA ILE A 288 -9.46 0.28 16.59
C ILE A 288 -8.37 1.01 15.81
N SER A 289 -7.77 0.37 14.80
CA SER A 289 -6.73 0.98 13.97
C SER A 289 -7.21 2.25 13.26
N ILE A 290 -8.45 2.25 12.75
CA ILE A 290 -9.09 3.42 12.13
C ILE A 290 -9.13 4.58 13.11
N LEU A 291 -9.74 4.38 14.28
CA LEU A 291 -9.95 5.44 15.25
C LEU A 291 -8.66 5.87 15.94
N TYR A 292 -7.84 4.92 16.36
CA TYR A 292 -6.59 5.17 17.06
C TYR A 292 -5.57 5.91 16.16
N GLY A 293 -5.40 5.45 14.91
CA GLY A 293 -4.52 6.11 13.94
C GLY A 293 -4.95 7.57 13.68
N ALA A 294 -6.25 7.80 13.50
CA ALA A 294 -6.81 9.13 13.28
C ALA A 294 -6.65 10.05 14.52
N LEU A 295 -6.94 9.55 15.71
CA LEU A 295 -6.75 10.32 16.95
C LEU A 295 -5.29 10.71 17.19
N LEU A 296 -4.36 9.77 16.95
CA LEU A 296 -2.94 10.08 17.07
C LEU A 296 -2.47 11.09 16.01
N ALA A 297 -3.02 11.04 14.79
CA ALA A 297 -2.71 12.00 13.73
C ALA A 297 -3.12 13.43 14.12
N ILE A 298 -4.27 13.61 14.77
CA ILE A 298 -4.73 14.93 15.27
C ILE A 298 -3.71 15.57 16.23
N GLY A 299 -3.07 14.76 17.07
CA GLY A 299 -2.10 15.22 18.08
C GLY A 299 -0.68 15.46 17.56
N GLN A 300 -0.39 15.19 16.26
CA GLN A 300 0.97 15.34 15.73
C GLN A 300 1.33 16.79 15.40
N ASP A 301 2.60 17.12 15.66
CA ASP A 301 3.25 18.36 15.21
C ASP A 301 4.32 18.10 14.12
N ASP A 302 4.52 16.85 13.68
CA ASP A 302 5.40 16.48 12.58
C ASP A 302 4.58 16.03 11.37
N LEU A 303 4.77 16.69 10.21
CA LEU A 303 4.01 16.42 8.96
C LEU A 303 4.14 14.97 8.50
N ARG A 304 5.35 14.39 8.55
CA ARG A 304 5.56 13.02 8.07
C ARG A 304 4.97 11.99 9.02
N ARG A 305 5.07 12.22 10.34
CA ARG A 305 4.43 11.35 11.33
C ARG A 305 2.90 11.42 11.25
N LEU A 306 2.34 12.61 11.01
CA LEU A 306 0.92 12.78 10.78
C LEU A 306 0.48 11.90 9.60
N ILE A 307 1.11 12.04 8.43
CA ILE A 307 0.78 11.27 7.22
C ILE A 307 0.95 9.76 7.45
N ALA A 308 1.97 9.33 8.18
CA ALA A 308 2.14 7.92 8.52
C ALA A 308 1.01 7.39 9.41
N LEU A 309 0.55 8.17 10.39
CA LEU A 309 -0.56 7.78 11.27
C LEU A 309 -1.92 7.81 10.57
N THR A 310 -2.12 8.72 9.59
CA THR A 310 -3.31 8.64 8.73
C THR A 310 -3.31 7.33 7.93
N SER A 311 -2.14 6.87 7.49
CA SER A 311 -2.01 5.59 6.78
C SER A 311 -2.36 4.40 7.67
N VAL A 312 -2.02 4.41 8.98
CA VAL A 312 -2.47 3.39 9.94
C VAL A 312 -4.00 3.32 10.00
N SER A 313 -4.67 4.48 9.99
CA SER A 313 -6.14 4.55 9.93
C SER A 313 -6.68 3.97 8.62
N HIS A 314 -6.11 4.33 7.48
CA HIS A 314 -6.57 3.86 6.17
C HIS A 314 -6.31 2.36 5.96
N PHE A 315 -5.20 1.81 6.47
CA PHE A 315 -5.00 0.35 6.49
C PHE A 315 -6.05 -0.36 7.34
N GLY A 316 -6.52 0.29 8.41
CA GLY A 316 -7.67 -0.20 9.16
C GLY A 316 -8.91 -0.37 8.28
N PHE A 317 -9.26 0.62 7.43
CA PHE A 317 -10.37 0.48 6.48
C PHE A 317 -10.12 -0.63 5.45
N ILE A 318 -8.92 -0.74 4.88
CA ILE A 318 -8.59 -1.78 3.91
C ILE A 318 -8.77 -3.17 4.53
N ILE A 319 -8.21 -3.40 5.72
CA ILE A 319 -8.31 -4.68 6.42
C ILE A 319 -9.76 -4.97 6.85
N LEU A 320 -10.50 -3.94 7.29
CA LEU A 320 -11.91 -4.04 7.60
C LEU A 320 -12.71 -4.62 6.42
N GLY A 321 -12.52 -4.08 5.21
CA GLY A 321 -13.23 -4.53 4.04
C GLY A 321 -12.80 -5.93 3.55
N ILE A 322 -11.52 -6.30 3.74
CA ILE A 322 -11.03 -7.65 3.43
C ILE A 322 -11.73 -8.69 4.31
N PHE A 323 -11.83 -8.46 5.62
CA PHE A 323 -12.38 -9.42 6.58
C PHE A 323 -13.88 -9.29 6.82
N ALA A 324 -14.57 -8.36 6.14
CA ALA A 324 -16.02 -8.30 6.09
C ALA A 324 -16.63 -9.37 5.15
N PHE A 325 -15.83 -9.95 4.26
CA PHE A 325 -16.19 -11.04 3.32
C PHE A 325 -17.44 -10.75 2.50
N THR A 326 -17.56 -9.55 1.97
CA THR A 326 -18.55 -9.23 0.94
C THR A 326 -17.84 -8.80 -0.34
N SER A 327 -18.38 -9.13 -1.50
CA SER A 327 -17.80 -8.74 -2.79
C SER A 327 -17.60 -7.23 -2.86
N VAL A 328 -18.59 -6.44 -2.40
CA VAL A 328 -18.53 -4.98 -2.38
C VAL A 328 -17.40 -4.45 -1.49
N SER A 329 -17.24 -4.98 -0.26
CA SER A 329 -16.18 -4.51 0.65
C SER A 329 -14.80 -4.93 0.18
N MET A 330 -14.66 -6.13 -0.41
CA MET A 330 -13.40 -6.63 -0.93
C MET A 330 -12.94 -5.82 -2.15
N THR A 331 -13.83 -5.59 -3.13
CA THR A 331 -13.58 -4.67 -4.25
C THR A 331 -13.17 -3.30 -3.77
N GLY A 332 -13.92 -2.75 -2.78
CA GLY A 332 -13.58 -1.49 -2.13
C GLY A 332 -12.19 -1.50 -1.51
N SER A 333 -11.79 -2.59 -0.87
CA SER A 333 -10.47 -2.72 -0.23
C SER A 333 -9.33 -2.74 -1.25
N VAL A 334 -9.46 -3.51 -2.32
CA VAL A 334 -8.44 -3.56 -3.39
C VAL A 334 -8.33 -2.20 -4.08
N LEU A 335 -9.46 -1.58 -4.41
CA LEU A 335 -9.49 -0.22 -4.96
C LEU A 335 -8.86 0.78 -3.98
N TYR A 336 -9.08 0.61 -2.67
CA TYR A 336 -8.51 1.49 -1.66
C TYR A 336 -6.98 1.31 -1.54
N MET A 337 -6.46 0.10 -1.70
CA MET A 337 -5.00 -0.08 -1.76
C MET A 337 -4.37 0.80 -2.85
N PHE A 338 -4.99 0.87 -4.02
CA PHE A 338 -4.53 1.70 -5.14
C PHE A 338 -4.70 3.20 -4.83
N ASN A 339 -5.89 3.63 -4.46
CA ASN A 339 -6.25 5.03 -4.26
C ASN A 339 -5.52 5.65 -3.06
N HIS A 340 -5.38 4.92 -1.95
CA HIS A 340 -4.55 5.33 -0.81
C HIS A 340 -3.07 5.47 -1.22
N GLY A 341 -2.57 4.58 -2.09
CA GLY A 341 -1.22 4.68 -2.62
C GLY A 341 -0.98 6.02 -3.31
N LEU A 342 -1.89 6.46 -4.18
CA LEU A 342 -1.80 7.74 -4.90
C LEU A 342 -1.90 8.95 -3.96
N SER A 343 -2.89 9.00 -3.08
CA SER A 343 -3.10 10.14 -2.19
C SER A 343 -1.98 10.31 -1.18
N THR A 344 -1.50 9.21 -0.60
CA THR A 344 -0.37 9.21 0.33
C THR A 344 0.93 9.60 -0.37
N ALA A 345 1.13 9.20 -1.62
CA ALA A 345 2.28 9.63 -2.41
C ALA A 345 2.30 11.15 -2.58
N VAL A 346 1.19 11.76 -2.97
CA VAL A 346 1.09 13.23 -3.10
C VAL A 346 1.38 13.90 -1.76
N LEU A 347 0.81 13.41 -0.66
CA LEU A 347 1.02 14.00 0.68
C LEU A 347 2.48 13.94 1.12
N PHE A 348 3.15 12.78 1.02
CA PHE A 348 4.56 12.66 1.41
C PHE A 348 5.48 13.51 0.53
N LEU A 349 5.23 13.57 -0.77
CA LEU A 349 6.05 14.36 -1.69
C LEU A 349 5.90 15.86 -1.41
N VAL A 350 4.67 16.37 -1.26
CA VAL A 350 4.45 17.80 -0.99
C VAL A 350 4.94 18.18 0.40
N ALA A 351 4.73 17.34 1.41
CA ALA A 351 5.30 17.56 2.74
C ALA A 351 6.83 17.58 2.71
N GLY A 352 7.44 16.69 1.93
CA GLY A 352 8.89 16.68 1.72
C GLY A 352 9.40 17.97 1.06
N MET A 353 8.70 18.49 0.06
CA MET A 353 9.03 19.76 -0.57
C MET A 353 8.87 20.95 0.38
N MET A 354 7.87 20.92 1.27
CA MET A 354 7.70 21.92 2.33
C MET A 354 8.87 21.87 3.32
N ILE A 355 9.21 20.67 3.81
CA ILE A 355 10.29 20.45 4.75
C ILE A 355 11.65 20.89 4.17
N GLN A 356 11.91 20.57 2.90
CA GLN A 356 13.13 20.97 2.22
C GLN A 356 13.29 22.49 2.17
N ARG A 357 12.18 23.22 1.94
CA ARG A 357 12.20 24.70 1.89
C ARG A 357 12.31 25.34 3.28
N ARG A 358 11.68 24.73 4.28
CA ARG A 358 11.62 25.27 5.65
C ARG A 358 12.79 24.81 6.53
N GLY A 359 13.35 23.63 6.25
CA GLY A 359 14.34 23.00 7.12
C GLY A 359 13.74 22.37 8.39
N SER A 360 12.40 22.28 8.50
CA SER A 360 11.68 21.72 9.64
C SER A 360 10.47 20.93 9.18
N ALA A 361 10.15 19.84 9.88
CA ALA A 361 8.95 19.04 9.67
C ALA A 361 7.78 19.44 10.59
N ARG A 362 8.02 20.34 11.56
CA ARG A 362 7.02 20.73 12.56
C ARG A 362 5.96 21.61 11.95
N ILE A 363 4.69 21.22 12.14
CA ILE A 363 3.52 21.97 11.65
C ILE A 363 3.50 23.39 12.24
N SER A 364 3.88 23.53 13.51
CA SER A 364 3.96 24.80 14.21
C SER A 364 4.99 25.80 13.64
N ASP A 365 5.96 25.31 12.84
CA ASP A 365 6.97 26.16 12.19
C ASP A 365 6.50 26.78 10.87
N PHE A 366 5.29 26.43 10.40
CA PHE A 366 4.67 26.97 9.20
C PHE A 366 3.61 28.03 9.56
N GLY A 367 2.98 28.63 8.55
CA GLY A 367 1.88 29.57 8.68
C GLY A 367 1.79 30.48 7.46
N GLY A 368 0.60 30.64 6.90
CA GLY A 368 0.32 31.54 5.78
C GLY A 368 1.01 31.18 4.47
N VAL A 369 1.49 29.94 4.29
CA VAL A 369 2.30 29.50 3.13
C VAL A 369 1.56 29.71 1.81
N GLN A 370 0.21 29.64 1.79
CA GLN A 370 -0.58 29.88 0.58
C GLN A 370 -0.37 31.26 -0.03
N LYS A 371 0.05 32.25 0.76
CA LYS A 371 0.29 33.62 0.28
C LYS A 371 1.53 33.73 -0.61
N VAL A 372 2.49 32.85 -0.45
CA VAL A 372 3.80 32.87 -1.14
C VAL A 372 3.99 31.66 -2.06
N ALA A 373 3.30 30.53 -1.81
CA ALA A 373 3.38 29.30 -2.59
C ALA A 373 1.97 28.75 -2.88
N PRO A 374 1.15 29.43 -3.71
CA PRO A 374 -0.24 29.03 -3.97
C PRO A 374 -0.36 27.67 -4.68
N VAL A 375 0.54 27.31 -5.63
CA VAL A 375 0.49 26.03 -6.33
C VAL A 375 0.80 24.88 -5.35
N LEU A 376 1.82 25.02 -4.51
CA LEU A 376 2.15 24.05 -3.47
C LEU A 376 0.96 23.85 -2.52
N SER A 377 0.32 24.95 -2.10
CA SER A 377 -0.84 24.90 -1.23
C SER A 377 -2.04 24.22 -1.89
N GLY A 378 -2.27 24.45 -3.18
CA GLY A 378 -3.29 23.77 -3.96
C GLY A 378 -3.06 22.26 -4.06
N VAL A 379 -1.80 21.85 -4.30
CA VAL A 379 -1.44 20.40 -4.34
C VAL A 379 -1.63 19.76 -2.96
N LEU A 380 -1.20 20.42 -1.87
CA LEU A 380 -1.43 19.91 -0.52
C LEU A 380 -2.94 19.81 -0.21
N LEU A 381 -3.72 20.78 -0.67
CA LEU A 381 -5.18 20.76 -0.49
C LEU A 381 -5.80 19.56 -1.19
N VAL A 382 -5.49 19.34 -2.48
CA VAL A 382 -6.04 18.21 -3.24
C VAL A 382 -5.59 16.88 -2.62
N GLY A 383 -4.31 16.73 -2.27
CA GLY A 383 -3.79 15.53 -1.59
C GLY A 383 -4.47 15.29 -0.23
N GLY A 384 -4.68 16.34 0.55
CA GLY A 384 -5.38 16.29 1.84
C GLY A 384 -6.87 15.93 1.68
N LEU A 385 -7.58 16.60 0.78
CA LEU A 385 -8.98 16.30 0.48
C LEU A 385 -9.17 14.89 -0.09
N SER A 386 -8.20 14.40 -0.85
CA SER A 386 -8.17 13.01 -1.29
C SER A 386 -7.99 12.06 -0.11
N SER A 387 -7.08 12.35 0.82
CA SER A 387 -6.83 11.50 1.99
C SER A 387 -8.02 11.45 2.98
N LEU A 388 -8.85 12.49 3.05
CA LEU A 388 -10.09 12.48 3.84
C LEU A 388 -11.30 11.95 3.06
N SER A 389 -11.05 11.36 1.88
CA SER A 389 -12.09 10.74 1.05
C SER A 389 -13.21 11.70 0.62
N LEU A 390 -12.85 12.91 0.15
CA LEU A 390 -13.84 13.84 -0.36
C LEU A 390 -14.52 13.31 -1.64
N PRO A 391 -15.87 13.33 -1.77
CA PRO A 391 -16.57 12.97 -3.00
C PRO A 391 -16.01 13.68 -4.24
N GLY A 392 -15.80 12.92 -5.33
CA GLY A 392 -15.15 13.38 -6.55
C GLY A 392 -13.64 13.14 -6.59
N LEU A 393 -13.06 12.58 -5.52
CA LEU A 393 -11.68 12.11 -5.48
C LEU A 393 -11.62 10.58 -5.26
N ALA A 394 -10.62 9.92 -5.81
CA ALA A 394 -10.53 8.47 -5.91
C ALA A 394 -10.76 7.71 -4.58
N PRO A 395 -10.18 8.08 -3.42
CA PRO A 395 -10.38 7.33 -2.18
C PRO A 395 -11.82 7.31 -1.67
N PHE A 396 -12.67 8.29 -2.03
CA PHE A 396 -14.06 8.28 -1.63
C PHE A 396 -14.80 7.02 -2.13
N VAL A 397 -14.61 6.67 -3.39
CA VAL A 397 -15.29 5.51 -3.98
C VAL A 397 -14.92 4.23 -3.22
N SER A 398 -13.63 4.04 -2.97
CA SER A 398 -13.13 2.85 -2.27
C SER A 398 -13.57 2.78 -0.82
N GLU A 399 -13.50 3.90 -0.08
CA GLU A 399 -13.92 3.95 1.32
C GLU A 399 -15.42 3.73 1.47
N PHE A 400 -16.22 4.32 0.56
CA PHE A 400 -17.64 4.11 0.51
C PHE A 400 -18.01 2.63 0.28
N LEU A 401 -17.35 1.96 -0.68
CA LEU A 401 -17.56 0.53 -0.94
C LEU A 401 -17.18 -0.33 0.27
N VAL A 402 -16.05 -0.05 0.92
CA VAL A 402 -15.66 -0.76 2.15
C VAL A 402 -16.73 -0.64 3.22
N LEU A 403 -17.20 0.58 3.50
CA LEU A 403 -18.22 0.80 4.53
C LEU A 403 -19.57 0.22 4.16
N ALA A 404 -20.01 0.38 2.90
CA ALA A 404 -21.27 -0.16 2.42
C ALA A 404 -21.29 -1.69 2.52
N GLY A 405 -20.24 -2.38 2.05
CA GLY A 405 -20.12 -3.81 2.17
C GLY A 405 -19.99 -4.29 3.62
N THR A 406 -19.22 -3.57 4.46
CA THR A 406 -19.13 -3.89 5.89
C THR A 406 -20.45 -3.70 6.61
N PHE A 407 -21.24 -2.68 6.23
CA PHE A 407 -22.56 -2.40 6.82
C PHE A 407 -23.54 -3.56 6.60
N THR A 408 -23.51 -4.21 5.44
CA THR A 408 -24.36 -5.39 5.18
C THR A 408 -24.00 -6.55 6.11
N ARG A 409 -22.72 -6.69 6.47
CA ARG A 409 -22.21 -7.76 7.33
C ARG A 409 -22.35 -7.44 8.82
N SER A 410 -21.98 -6.21 9.24
CA SER A 410 -21.98 -5.79 10.64
C SER A 410 -22.28 -4.29 10.77
N ILE A 411 -23.52 -3.96 11.09
CA ILE A 411 -23.95 -2.56 11.32
C ILE A 411 -23.13 -1.88 12.42
N PRO A 412 -22.90 -2.48 13.61
CA PRO A 412 -22.16 -1.82 14.67
C PRO A 412 -20.73 -1.48 14.27
N ILE A 413 -20.03 -2.41 13.62
CA ILE A 413 -18.64 -2.21 13.16
C ILE A 413 -18.59 -1.08 12.13
N ALA A 414 -19.43 -1.13 11.09
CA ALA A 414 -19.46 -0.10 10.05
C ALA A 414 -19.81 1.27 10.61
N THR A 415 -20.79 1.35 11.55
CA THR A 415 -21.19 2.61 12.19
C THR A 415 -20.03 3.23 12.96
N VAL A 416 -19.30 2.42 13.75
CA VAL A 416 -18.15 2.91 14.52
C VAL A 416 -17.00 3.29 13.57
N ALA A 417 -16.73 2.49 12.53
CA ALA A 417 -15.69 2.79 11.53
C ALA A 417 -15.94 4.10 10.79
N THR A 418 -17.23 4.46 10.53
CA THR A 418 -17.61 5.72 9.87
C THR A 418 -17.14 6.96 10.65
N LEU A 419 -16.97 6.88 11.98
CA LEU A 419 -16.38 7.97 12.76
C LEU A 419 -14.95 8.32 12.31
N GLY A 420 -14.24 7.36 11.69
CA GLY A 420 -12.93 7.59 11.10
C GLY A 420 -12.94 8.67 10.03
N ILE A 421 -14.01 8.80 9.22
CA ILE A 421 -14.16 9.84 8.20
C ILE A 421 -14.20 11.24 8.86
N VAL A 422 -14.97 11.35 9.95
CA VAL A 422 -15.07 12.63 10.70
C VAL A 422 -13.70 13.01 11.27
N LEU A 423 -12.98 12.06 11.86
CA LEU A 423 -11.64 12.30 12.38
C LEU A 423 -10.64 12.62 11.26
N ALA A 424 -10.79 12.02 10.08
CA ALA A 424 -9.97 12.32 8.91
C ALA A 424 -10.15 13.78 8.47
N ALA A 425 -11.37 14.27 8.43
CA ALA A 425 -11.63 15.69 8.16
C ALA A 425 -10.94 16.58 9.19
N VAL A 426 -10.98 16.23 10.47
CA VAL A 426 -10.36 17.02 11.54
C VAL A 426 -8.84 17.12 11.34
N TYR A 427 -8.09 15.98 11.21
CA TYR A 427 -6.64 16.05 11.13
C TYR A 427 -6.14 16.70 9.83
N ILE A 428 -6.80 16.48 8.70
CA ILE A 428 -6.41 17.10 7.42
C ILE A 428 -6.68 18.60 7.44
N LEU A 429 -7.86 19.01 7.83
CA LEU A 429 -8.22 20.43 7.82
C LEU A 429 -7.40 21.22 8.83
N LEU A 430 -7.13 20.67 10.02
CA LEU A 430 -6.25 21.29 11.00
C LEU A 430 -4.80 21.40 10.49
N MET A 431 -4.27 20.35 9.86
CA MET A 431 -2.93 20.40 9.25
C MET A 431 -2.88 21.50 8.18
N TYR A 432 -3.84 21.52 7.26
CA TYR A 432 -3.90 22.54 6.21
C TYR A 432 -4.06 23.95 6.78
N GLN A 433 -4.96 24.13 7.72
CA GLN A 433 -5.20 25.42 8.37
C GLN A 433 -3.92 25.95 9.05
N ARG A 434 -3.23 25.12 9.81
CA ARG A 434 -2.04 25.53 10.56
C ARG A 434 -0.85 25.83 9.66
N THR A 435 -0.73 25.17 8.51
CA THR A 435 0.41 25.33 7.61
C THR A 435 0.17 26.37 6.53
N MET A 436 -1.03 26.39 5.92
CA MET A 436 -1.29 27.17 4.69
C MET A 436 -2.00 28.48 4.95
N THR A 437 -2.87 28.56 5.97
CA THR A 437 -3.68 29.75 6.22
C THR A 437 -3.14 30.62 7.36
N GLY A 438 -3.82 31.75 7.64
CA GLY A 438 -3.46 32.68 8.71
C GLY A 438 -2.38 33.70 8.34
N PRO A 439 -1.74 34.33 9.33
CA PRO A 439 -0.66 35.27 9.11
C PRO A 439 0.58 34.53 8.56
N LEU A 440 1.29 35.24 7.66
CA LEU A 440 2.53 34.70 7.12
C LEU A 440 3.60 34.66 8.21
N ASN A 441 4.18 33.48 8.46
CA ASN A 441 5.32 33.35 9.36
C ASN A 441 6.57 33.93 8.64
N GLU A 442 7.34 34.78 9.34
CA GLU A 442 8.55 35.39 8.79
C GLU A 442 9.52 34.37 8.21
N ALA A 443 9.62 33.21 8.84
CA ALA A 443 10.49 32.13 8.39
C ALA A 443 10.00 31.41 7.12
N THR A 444 8.74 31.63 6.71
CA THR A 444 8.15 31.12 5.46
C THR A 444 8.00 32.20 4.39
N ALA A 445 8.32 33.45 4.69
CA ALA A 445 8.19 34.58 3.75
C ALA A 445 9.05 34.41 2.47
N GLY A 446 10.16 33.69 2.56
CA GLY A 446 11.05 33.37 1.43
C GLY A 446 10.71 32.08 0.69
N PHE A 447 9.57 31.43 0.97
CA PHE A 447 9.17 30.20 0.30
C PHE A 447 9.03 30.40 -1.21
N ARG A 448 9.68 29.52 -1.96
CA ARG A 448 9.47 29.43 -3.41
C ARG A 448 8.36 28.43 -3.70
N ASP A 449 7.48 28.78 -4.62
CA ASP A 449 6.43 27.86 -5.10
C ASP A 449 7.03 26.65 -5.84
N LEU A 450 6.19 25.70 -6.20
CA LEU A 450 6.60 24.51 -6.93
C LEU A 450 7.24 24.86 -8.27
N SER A 451 8.37 24.24 -8.53
CA SER A 451 9.02 24.29 -9.85
C SER A 451 8.23 23.47 -10.87
N ARG A 452 8.44 23.74 -12.16
CA ARG A 452 7.81 22.96 -13.26
C ARG A 452 8.10 21.47 -13.15
N ARG A 453 9.29 21.08 -12.69
CA ARG A 453 9.65 19.67 -12.46
C ARG A 453 8.81 19.06 -11.33
N GLU A 454 8.67 19.75 -10.20
CA GLU A 454 7.90 19.26 -9.06
C GLU A 454 6.41 19.13 -9.39
N VAL A 455 5.85 20.09 -10.12
CA VAL A 455 4.47 20.00 -10.65
C VAL A 455 4.35 18.82 -11.60
N GLY A 456 5.28 18.68 -12.56
CA GLY A 456 5.28 17.57 -13.52
C GLY A 456 5.43 16.20 -12.86
N ALA A 457 6.19 16.10 -11.76
CA ALA A 457 6.31 14.86 -10.99
C ALA A 457 4.98 14.45 -10.34
N MET A 458 4.24 15.39 -9.76
CA MET A 458 2.99 15.09 -9.04
C MET A 458 1.75 15.06 -9.95
N ALA A 459 1.81 15.69 -11.13
CA ALA A 459 0.66 15.80 -12.02
C ALA A 459 0.03 14.44 -12.39
N PRO A 460 0.77 13.37 -12.72
CA PRO A 460 0.15 12.08 -13.03
C PRO A 460 -0.67 11.51 -11.87
N ALA A 461 -0.16 11.60 -10.63
CA ALA A 461 -0.89 11.12 -9.47
C ALA A 461 -2.15 11.96 -9.20
N LEU A 462 -2.06 13.30 -9.35
CA LEU A 462 -3.22 14.19 -9.20
C LEU A 462 -4.29 13.93 -10.27
N VAL A 463 -3.87 13.71 -11.53
CA VAL A 463 -4.79 13.36 -12.62
C VAL A 463 -5.50 12.04 -12.34
N LEU A 464 -4.78 11.02 -11.86
CA LEU A 464 -5.38 9.74 -11.49
C LEU A 464 -6.33 9.88 -10.28
N ILE A 465 -5.96 10.64 -9.26
CA ILE A 465 -6.82 10.90 -8.09
C ILE A 465 -8.16 11.53 -8.51
N ILE A 466 -8.11 12.54 -9.37
CA ILE A 466 -9.31 13.21 -9.85
C ILE A 466 -10.06 12.31 -10.85
N GLY A 467 -9.36 11.74 -11.81
CA GLY A 467 -9.95 10.88 -12.86
C GLY A 467 -10.70 9.68 -12.28
N LEU A 468 -10.07 8.93 -11.38
CA LEU A 468 -10.69 7.77 -10.73
C LEU A 468 -11.77 8.16 -9.70
N GLY A 469 -11.80 9.41 -9.25
CA GLY A 469 -12.89 9.93 -8.43
C GLY A 469 -14.20 10.09 -9.21
N PHE A 470 -14.12 10.34 -10.51
CA PHE A 470 -15.28 10.46 -11.40
C PHE A 470 -15.53 9.22 -12.25
N VAL A 471 -14.48 8.51 -12.64
CA VAL A 471 -14.54 7.34 -13.54
C VAL A 471 -13.71 6.19 -12.95
N PRO A 472 -14.20 5.51 -11.88
CA PRO A 472 -13.49 4.39 -11.27
C PRO A 472 -13.59 3.09 -12.08
N GLN A 473 -14.54 3.01 -13.04
CA GLN A 473 -14.87 1.80 -13.81
C GLN A 473 -13.66 1.04 -14.36
N PRO A 474 -12.66 1.69 -14.98
CA PRO A 474 -11.54 0.93 -15.57
C PRO A 474 -10.77 0.07 -14.56
N LEU A 475 -10.67 0.51 -13.29
CA LEU A 475 -10.07 -0.29 -12.23
C LEU A 475 -11.05 -1.31 -11.65
N LEU A 476 -12.32 -0.96 -11.51
CA LEU A 476 -13.35 -1.87 -11.01
C LEU A 476 -13.51 -3.07 -11.93
N GLU A 477 -13.55 -2.87 -13.25
CA GLU A 477 -13.63 -3.94 -14.25
C GLU A 477 -12.45 -4.93 -14.16
N VAL A 478 -11.27 -4.47 -13.74
CA VAL A 478 -10.11 -5.35 -13.52
C VAL A 478 -10.18 -6.06 -12.16
N ILE A 479 -10.72 -5.40 -11.13
CA ILE A 479 -10.72 -5.89 -9.74
C ILE A 479 -11.87 -6.88 -9.50
N ASP A 480 -13.09 -6.54 -9.92
CA ASP A 480 -14.31 -7.28 -9.56
C ASP A 480 -14.26 -8.77 -9.95
N PRO A 481 -13.85 -9.17 -11.17
CA PRO A 481 -13.79 -10.58 -11.52
C PRO A 481 -12.80 -11.39 -10.68
N ALA A 482 -11.73 -10.74 -10.17
CA ALA A 482 -10.72 -11.40 -9.34
C ALA A 482 -11.13 -11.47 -7.86
N VAL A 483 -12.08 -10.66 -7.41
CA VAL A 483 -12.62 -10.66 -6.04
C VAL A 483 -13.59 -11.80 -5.81
N GLU A 484 -14.45 -12.10 -6.78
CA GLU A 484 -15.49 -13.10 -6.64
C GLU A 484 -14.98 -14.51 -6.26
N PRO A 485 -13.92 -15.06 -6.90
CA PRO A 485 -13.36 -16.35 -6.49
C PRO A 485 -12.84 -16.33 -5.05
N VAL A 486 -12.21 -15.25 -4.60
CA VAL A 486 -11.68 -15.13 -3.22
C VAL A 486 -12.81 -15.16 -2.19
N VAL A 487 -13.88 -14.40 -2.42
CA VAL A 487 -15.03 -14.37 -1.50
C VAL A 487 -15.73 -15.73 -1.47
N ASN A 488 -15.87 -16.39 -2.62
CA ASN A 488 -16.46 -17.74 -2.72
C ASN A 488 -15.62 -18.79 -1.98
N THR A 489 -14.28 -18.70 -2.00
CA THR A 489 -13.39 -19.63 -1.29
C THR A 489 -13.61 -19.56 0.23
N VAL A 490 -13.83 -18.37 0.79
CA VAL A 490 -14.14 -18.23 2.22
C VAL A 490 -15.52 -18.84 2.57
N GLY A 491 -16.42 -18.98 1.59
CA GLY A 491 -17.70 -19.68 1.76
C GLY A 491 -18.76 -18.92 2.55
N VAL A 492 -18.52 -17.68 2.92
CA VAL A 492 -19.45 -16.88 3.75
C VAL A 492 -20.59 -16.29 2.91
N GLY A 493 -20.34 -16.05 1.63
CA GLY A 493 -21.30 -15.47 0.68
C GLY A 493 -21.75 -14.04 1.01
N ASP A 494 -22.21 -13.32 0.01
CA ASP A 494 -22.79 -12.00 0.22
C ASP A 494 -24.11 -12.13 0.99
N PRO A 495 -24.35 -11.31 2.05
CA PRO A 495 -25.66 -11.27 2.70
C PRO A 495 -26.74 -10.87 1.69
N PRO A 496 -27.94 -11.45 1.76
CA PRO A 496 -29.03 -11.03 0.88
C PRO A 496 -29.28 -9.52 1.03
N PRO A 497 -29.64 -8.83 -0.08
CA PRO A 497 -29.98 -7.41 -0.01
C PRO A 497 -31.08 -7.20 1.04
N ARG A 498 -30.84 -6.31 1.98
CA ARG A 498 -31.88 -5.92 2.94
C ARG A 498 -32.97 -5.21 2.18
N ALA A 499 -34.22 -5.69 2.31
CA ALA A 499 -35.35 -4.97 1.78
C ALA A 499 -35.33 -3.51 2.31
N PRO A 500 -35.68 -2.52 1.48
CA PRO A 500 -35.85 -1.16 1.98
C PRO A 500 -36.74 -1.19 3.21
N LEU A 501 -36.37 -0.47 4.27
CA LEU A 501 -37.26 -0.28 5.41
C LEU A 501 -38.58 0.26 4.88
N ASP A 502 -39.63 -0.55 4.98
CA ASP A 502 -40.98 -0.12 4.60
C ASP A 502 -41.46 0.87 5.65
N LEU A 503 -41.14 2.15 5.41
CA LEU A 503 -41.52 3.25 6.28
C LEU A 503 -43.05 3.47 6.33
N THR A 504 -43.81 2.79 5.48
CA THR A 504 -45.28 2.87 5.44
C THR A 504 -45.93 2.08 6.58
N GLN A 505 -45.27 1.03 7.10
CA GLN A 505 -45.82 0.26 8.23
C GLN A 505 -45.71 0.94 9.59
N GLN A 506 -44.93 2.01 9.76
CA GLN A 506 -44.82 2.72 11.00
C GLN A 506 -45.93 3.82 11.20
N THR A 507 -46.69 4.13 10.16
CA THR A 507 -47.74 5.14 10.23
C THR A 507 -49.12 4.55 10.54
N GLU A 508 -49.34 3.25 10.42
CA GLU A 508 -50.62 2.63 10.73
C GLU A 508 -50.81 2.25 12.21
N GLY A 509 -49.72 2.19 13.00
CA GLY A 509 -49.77 1.89 14.45
C GLY A 509 -49.92 3.10 15.39
N ALA A 510 -50.05 4.31 14.84
CA ALA A 510 -50.15 5.55 15.66
C ALA A 510 -51.58 6.12 15.73
N HIS A 511 -52.59 5.40 15.24
CA HIS A 511 -54.00 5.83 15.22
C HIS A 511 -54.95 4.79 15.84
N GLU A 512 -54.51 3.94 16.77
CA GLU A 512 -55.43 3.20 17.68
C GLU A 512 -55.23 3.59 19.14
#